data_daf29624b4fbefdbe2a7ffeef74fb553
#
_entry.id   daf29624b4fbefdbe2a7ffeef74fb553
#
_cell.length_a   1.000
_cell.length_b   1.000
_cell.length_c   1.000
_cell.angle_alpha   90.00
_cell.angle_beta   90.00
_cell.angle_gamma   90.00
#
_symmetry.space_group_name_H-M   'P 1'
#
loop_
_entity.id
_entity.type
_entity.pdbx_description
1 polymer ?
#
loop_
_entity_poly.entity_id
_entity_poly.type
_entity_poly.pdbx_seq_one_letter_code
_entity_poly.pdbx_strand_id
1 'polypeptide(L)'
;HDHGAAKADAKTLTVEIQLLDGGKAAGKVTVSESNYGLVFTPALHDLTPGLHGFHIHEHPSCDAGEKDGKTVLGLAAGGHWDPKKTDRHGQPWEDDTHLGNLPVLYVDGDGNASVPVLAPRLKSLDEIKGHSLIIHAGGDNYAEHPAPLGGGGARLACGIIQ
;
A
#
# COMPACT_ATOMS: atom_id res chain seq x y z
N HIS A 1 15.03 23.60 -15.03
CA HIS A 1 14.25 23.35 -14.68
C HIS A 1 13.30 23.75 -13.75
N ASP A 2 12.59 24.11 -13.89
CA ASP A 2 11.68 24.60 -13.16
C ASP A 2 10.61 23.69 -12.84
N HIS A 3 11.03 22.52 -12.59
CA HIS A 3 10.17 21.45 -12.29
C HIS A 3 9.36 21.68 -11.04
N GLY A 4 9.93 22.40 -10.11
CA GLY A 4 9.27 22.69 -8.86
C GLY A 4 8.04 23.55 -9.08
N ALA A 5 8.12 24.54 -9.92
CA ALA A 5 7.01 25.42 -10.17
C ALA A 5 5.84 24.66 -10.81
N ALA A 6 6.14 23.79 -11.79
CA ALA A 6 5.10 23.00 -12.41
C ALA A 6 4.44 22.07 -11.42
N LYS A 7 5.21 21.60 -10.44
CA LYS A 7 4.67 20.66 -9.46
C LYS A 7 3.99 21.33 -8.29
N ALA A 8 4.12 22.64 -8.15
CA ALA A 8 3.46 23.35 -7.07
C ALA A 8 1.94 23.18 -7.14
N ASP A 9 1.40 23.00 -8.36
CA ASP A 9 -0.02 22.79 -8.54
C ASP A 9 -0.39 21.33 -8.65
N ALA A 10 0.58 20.43 -8.52
CA ALA A 10 0.29 19.02 -8.62
C ALA A 10 -0.58 18.59 -7.45
N LYS A 11 -1.58 17.79 -7.75
CA LYS A 11 -2.44 17.24 -6.72
C LYS A 11 -1.67 16.20 -5.92
N THR A 12 -1.85 16.25 -4.62
CA THR A 12 -1.30 15.24 -3.72
C THR A 12 -2.38 14.80 -2.74
N LEU A 13 -2.18 13.62 -2.19
CA LEU A 13 -3.03 13.03 -1.20
C LEU A 13 -2.12 12.47 -0.11
N THR A 14 -2.43 12.74 1.15
CA THR A 14 -1.63 12.24 2.26
C THR A 14 -2.39 11.15 2.99
N VAL A 15 -1.74 10.01 3.21
CA VAL A 15 -2.30 8.88 3.94
C VAL A 15 -1.49 8.72 5.23
N GLU A 16 -2.16 8.93 6.37
CA GLU A 16 -1.53 8.72 7.68
C GLU A 16 -1.48 7.23 7.96
N ILE A 17 -0.32 6.73 8.34
CA ILE A 17 -0.09 5.30 8.58
C ILE A 17 0.06 5.05 10.07
N GLN A 18 -0.57 3.98 10.54
CA GLN A 18 -0.43 3.52 11.92
C GLN A 18 -0.02 2.06 11.94
N LEU A 19 0.75 1.69 12.94
CA LEU A 19 1.02 0.29 13.22
C LEU A 19 -0.27 -0.35 13.72
N LEU A 20 -0.59 -1.52 13.20
CA LEU A 20 -1.84 -2.19 13.57
C LEU A 20 -1.78 -2.75 14.99
N ASP A 21 -0.62 -3.22 15.42
CA ASP A 21 -0.45 -3.67 16.79
C ASP A 21 -0.17 -2.46 17.66
N GLY A 22 -1.16 -2.06 18.44
CA GLY A 22 -1.06 -0.92 19.36
C GLY A 22 -1.50 0.42 18.79
N GLY A 23 -1.64 0.55 17.47
CA GLY A 23 -2.16 1.78 16.85
C GLY A 23 -1.21 2.97 16.84
N LYS A 24 0.08 2.76 17.09
CA LYS A 24 1.05 3.85 17.10
C LYS A 24 1.24 4.45 15.72
N ALA A 25 1.32 5.77 15.64
CA ALA A 25 1.57 6.45 14.37
C ALA A 25 2.94 6.06 13.83
N ALA A 26 3.01 5.80 12.52
CA ALA A 26 4.23 5.38 11.85
C ALA A 26 4.65 6.35 10.74
N GLY A 27 4.01 7.50 10.64
CA GLY A 27 4.31 8.48 9.60
C GLY A 27 3.22 8.53 8.54
N LYS A 28 3.61 8.87 7.33
CA LYS A 28 2.65 9.10 6.26
C LYS A 28 3.20 8.64 4.92
N VAL A 29 2.29 8.45 3.96
CA VAL A 29 2.62 8.24 2.55
C VAL A 29 1.93 9.34 1.76
N THR A 30 2.69 10.07 0.95
CA THR A 30 2.14 11.08 0.06
C THR A 30 1.99 10.47 -1.32
N VAL A 31 0.81 10.57 -1.89
CA VAL A 31 0.52 10.06 -3.23
C VAL A 31 0.38 11.24 -4.17
N SER A 32 1.06 11.20 -5.31
CA SER A 32 0.99 12.27 -6.30
C SER A 32 0.78 11.70 -7.70
N GLU A 33 0.18 12.51 -8.56
CA GLU A 33 -0.02 12.14 -9.97
C GLU A 33 1.23 12.45 -10.77
N SER A 34 1.56 11.58 -11.71
CA SER A 34 2.64 11.80 -12.66
C SER A 34 2.20 11.36 -14.05
N ASN A 35 3.01 11.64 -15.06
CA ASN A 35 2.72 11.21 -16.42
C ASN A 35 2.73 9.68 -16.57
N TYR A 36 3.35 8.98 -15.62
CA TYR A 36 3.53 7.53 -15.72
C TYR A 36 2.63 6.75 -14.75
N GLY A 37 1.86 7.43 -13.93
CA GLY A 37 1.01 6.81 -12.93
C GLY A 37 1.14 7.50 -11.58
N LEU A 38 0.52 6.93 -10.56
CA LEU A 38 0.60 7.47 -9.21
C LEU A 38 1.94 7.11 -8.57
N VAL A 39 2.54 8.09 -7.89
CA VAL A 39 3.78 7.90 -7.14
C VAL A 39 3.46 7.92 -5.65
N PHE A 40 3.85 6.88 -4.95
CA PHE A 40 3.67 6.75 -3.50
C PHE A 40 4.99 7.03 -2.83
N THR A 41 5.08 8.13 -2.11
CA THR A 41 6.32 8.56 -1.44
C THR A 41 6.15 8.39 0.05
N PRO A 42 6.83 7.40 0.65
CA PRO A 42 6.72 7.18 2.08
C PRO A 42 7.61 8.14 2.88
N ALA A 43 7.15 8.45 4.09
CA ALA A 43 7.93 9.09 5.12
C ALA A 43 7.54 8.34 6.40
N LEU A 44 8.04 7.12 6.55
CA LEU A 44 7.61 6.18 7.58
C LEU A 44 8.75 5.83 8.51
N HIS A 45 8.39 5.39 9.71
CA HIS A 45 9.33 5.00 10.75
C HIS A 45 8.73 3.88 11.61
N ASP A 46 9.54 3.28 12.45
CA ASP A 46 9.12 2.20 13.35
C ASP A 46 8.65 0.93 12.64
N LEU A 47 9.13 0.73 11.43
CA LEU A 47 8.84 -0.49 10.68
C LEU A 47 10.02 -1.46 10.81
N THR A 48 9.78 -2.74 10.49
CA THR A 48 10.86 -3.73 10.49
C THR A 48 11.67 -3.61 9.20
N PRO A 49 13.02 -3.70 9.28
CA PRO A 49 13.85 -3.60 8.07
C PRO A 49 13.55 -4.67 7.05
N GLY A 50 13.74 -4.32 5.77
CA GLY A 50 13.58 -5.24 4.66
C GLY A 50 12.53 -4.81 3.66
N LEU A 51 12.15 -5.72 2.78
CA LEU A 51 11.11 -5.48 1.78
C LEU A 51 9.77 -5.94 2.32
N HIS A 52 8.75 -5.11 2.12
CA HIS A 52 7.39 -5.41 2.60
C HIS A 52 6.40 -5.35 1.46
N GLY A 53 5.45 -6.26 1.46
CA GLY A 53 4.30 -6.19 0.57
C GLY A 53 3.54 -4.90 0.85
N PHE A 54 3.10 -4.23 -0.21
CA PHE A 54 2.51 -2.91 -0.15
C PHE A 54 1.34 -2.88 -1.13
N HIS A 55 0.12 -2.77 -0.62
CA HIS A 55 -1.06 -2.92 -1.46
C HIS A 55 -2.18 -1.99 -1.04
N ILE A 56 -3.03 -1.65 -2.01
CA ILE A 56 -4.30 -1.00 -1.72
C ILE A 56 -5.33 -2.10 -1.51
N HIS A 57 -6.08 -2.01 -0.41
CA HIS A 57 -7.13 -2.95 -0.04
C HIS A 57 -8.51 -2.35 -0.26
N GLU A 58 -9.54 -3.20 -0.23
CA GLU A 58 -10.87 -2.85 -0.69
C GLU A 58 -11.56 -1.76 0.11
N HIS A 59 -11.50 -1.82 1.44
CA HIS A 59 -12.35 -1.01 2.30
C HIS A 59 -11.58 0.09 3.03
N PRO A 60 -12.21 1.24 3.31
CA PRO A 60 -11.54 2.34 4.02
C PRO A 60 -11.56 2.10 5.53
N SER A 61 -10.96 1.01 5.96
CA SER A 61 -10.92 0.64 7.37
C SER A 61 -9.60 -0.05 7.70
N CYS A 62 -9.07 0.28 8.88
CA CYS A 62 -7.91 -0.39 9.43
C CYS A 62 -8.27 -1.26 10.64
N ASP A 63 -9.55 -1.46 10.89
CA ASP A 63 -10.02 -2.18 12.07
C ASP A 63 -9.68 -3.66 12.00
N ALA A 64 -9.50 -4.25 13.18
CA ALA A 64 -9.37 -5.70 13.30
C ALA A 64 -10.71 -6.37 13.01
N GLY A 65 -10.64 -7.65 12.70
CA GLY A 65 -11.83 -8.49 12.54
C GLY A 65 -11.53 -9.87 13.07
N GLU A 66 -12.53 -10.74 13.02
CA GLU A 66 -12.36 -12.10 13.48
C GLU A 66 -12.45 -13.07 12.32
N LYS A 67 -11.56 -14.04 12.31
CA LYS A 67 -11.54 -15.10 11.31
C LYS A 67 -11.21 -16.41 12.04
N ASP A 68 -12.09 -17.41 11.91
CA ASP A 68 -11.92 -18.70 12.55
C ASP A 68 -11.72 -18.58 14.06
N GLY A 69 -12.45 -17.65 14.68
CA GLY A 69 -12.41 -17.45 16.13
C GLY A 69 -11.19 -16.67 16.62
N LYS A 70 -10.36 -16.14 15.70
CA LYS A 70 -9.17 -15.41 16.08
C LYS A 70 -9.25 -13.98 15.58
N THR A 71 -8.72 -13.05 16.39
CA THR A 71 -8.62 -11.65 15.97
C THR A 71 -7.50 -11.51 14.95
N VAL A 72 -7.82 -10.87 13.83
CA VAL A 72 -6.85 -10.58 12.76
C VAL A 72 -6.77 -9.07 12.60
N LEU A 73 -5.57 -8.53 12.81
CA LEU A 73 -5.35 -7.09 12.71
C LEU A 73 -5.53 -6.63 11.26
N GLY A 74 -6.26 -5.53 11.08
CA GLY A 74 -6.47 -4.94 9.76
C GLY A 74 -7.42 -5.71 8.87
N LEU A 75 -8.10 -6.74 9.39
CA LEU A 75 -8.95 -7.59 8.55
C LEU A 75 -10.08 -6.82 7.89
N ALA A 76 -10.60 -5.77 8.54
CA ALA A 76 -11.70 -4.98 8.00
C ALA A 76 -11.33 -4.22 6.72
N ALA A 77 -10.05 -4.08 6.39
CA ALA A 77 -9.63 -3.51 5.11
C ALA A 77 -10.04 -4.38 3.93
N GLY A 78 -10.36 -5.65 4.16
CA GLY A 78 -10.72 -6.57 3.10
C GLY A 78 -9.50 -7.12 2.39
N GLY A 79 -9.71 -7.68 1.20
CA GLY A 79 -8.63 -8.20 0.36
C GLY A 79 -7.98 -7.10 -0.47
N HIS A 80 -7.03 -7.50 -1.33
CA HIS A 80 -6.42 -6.58 -2.28
C HIS A 80 -7.50 -6.00 -3.19
N TRP A 81 -7.39 -4.71 -3.48
CA TRP A 81 -8.37 -4.03 -4.32
C TRP A 81 -8.32 -4.61 -5.74
N ASP A 82 -9.43 -5.20 -6.15
CA ASP A 82 -9.52 -5.96 -7.40
C ASP A 82 -10.87 -5.66 -8.08
N PRO A 83 -11.05 -4.44 -8.60
CA PRO A 83 -12.36 -4.01 -9.10
C PRO A 83 -12.84 -4.80 -10.29
N LYS A 84 -11.95 -5.41 -11.06
CA LYS A 84 -12.32 -6.23 -12.22
C LYS A 84 -12.47 -7.70 -11.87
N LYS A 85 -12.34 -8.05 -10.59
CA LYS A 85 -12.51 -9.42 -10.09
C LYS A 85 -11.63 -10.41 -10.84
N THR A 86 -10.36 -10.04 -11.01
CA THR A 86 -9.39 -10.90 -11.67
C THR A 86 -8.98 -12.07 -10.78
N ASP A 87 -9.08 -11.89 -9.47
CA ASP A 87 -8.74 -12.89 -8.46
C ASP A 87 -7.31 -13.40 -8.64
N ARG A 88 -6.39 -12.53 -9.08
CA ARG A 88 -5.02 -12.92 -9.35
C ARG A 88 -4.06 -11.84 -8.89
N HIS A 89 -3.12 -12.24 -8.04
CA HIS A 89 -2.00 -11.39 -7.62
C HIS A 89 -0.94 -11.39 -8.72
N GLY A 90 -0.26 -10.28 -8.89
CA GLY A 90 0.78 -10.16 -9.91
C GLY A 90 1.59 -8.90 -9.74
N GLN A 91 2.30 -8.55 -10.77
CA GLN A 91 3.18 -7.39 -10.78
C GLN A 91 2.38 -6.08 -10.90
N PRO A 92 2.90 -4.97 -10.35
CA PRO A 92 2.17 -3.69 -10.39
C PRO A 92 1.85 -3.16 -11.79
N TRP A 93 2.57 -3.63 -12.80
CA TRP A 93 2.37 -3.21 -14.18
C TRP A 93 1.61 -4.24 -15.02
N GLU A 94 1.17 -5.33 -14.41
CA GLU A 94 0.55 -6.45 -15.12
C GLU A 94 -0.97 -6.31 -15.16
N ASP A 95 -1.54 -6.39 -16.38
CA ASP A 95 -2.99 -6.40 -16.53
C ASP A 95 -3.59 -7.70 -16.02
N ASP A 96 -4.89 -7.69 -15.78
CA ASP A 96 -5.63 -8.88 -15.30
C ASP A 96 -5.13 -9.39 -13.95
N THR A 97 -4.62 -8.50 -13.12
CA THR A 97 -4.28 -8.76 -11.74
C THR A 97 -4.91 -7.71 -10.85
N HIS A 98 -4.80 -7.87 -9.53
CA HIS A 98 -5.32 -6.89 -8.58
C HIS A 98 -4.81 -5.50 -8.91
N LEU A 99 -5.71 -4.54 -9.05
CA LEU A 99 -5.33 -3.16 -9.35
C LEU A 99 -4.60 -2.51 -8.16
N GLY A 100 -4.82 -3.00 -6.96
CA GLY A 100 -4.17 -2.50 -5.75
C GLY A 100 -2.74 -2.98 -5.54
N ASN A 101 -2.18 -3.78 -6.46
CA ASN A 101 -0.80 -4.22 -6.34
C ASN A 101 0.15 -3.05 -6.57
N LEU A 102 1.04 -2.81 -5.60
CA LEU A 102 2.07 -1.78 -5.69
C LEU A 102 3.44 -2.44 -5.60
N PRO A 103 4.51 -1.77 -6.04
CA PRO A 103 5.86 -2.29 -5.80
C PRO A 103 6.13 -2.41 -4.30
N VAL A 104 7.03 -3.31 -3.94
CA VAL A 104 7.39 -3.53 -2.54
C VAL A 104 7.88 -2.23 -1.90
N LEU A 105 7.62 -2.11 -0.61
CA LEU A 105 8.11 -1.00 0.19
C LEU A 105 9.47 -1.39 0.79
N TYR A 106 10.47 -0.57 0.59
CA TYR A 106 11.78 -0.79 1.19
C TYR A 106 11.86 -0.08 2.54
N VAL A 107 12.23 -0.81 3.57
CA VAL A 107 12.49 -0.26 4.91
C VAL A 107 13.96 -0.48 5.22
N ASP A 108 14.66 0.60 5.58
CA ASP A 108 16.09 0.55 5.83
C ASP A 108 16.42 -0.07 7.20
N GLY A 109 17.72 -0.17 7.53
CA GLY A 109 18.16 -0.79 8.76
C GLY A 109 17.72 -0.08 10.03
N ASP A 110 17.33 1.19 9.93
CA ASP A 110 16.85 1.97 11.06
C ASP A 110 15.33 1.93 11.20
N GLY A 111 14.64 1.18 10.34
CA GLY A 111 13.18 1.08 10.39
C GLY A 111 12.46 2.20 9.67
N ASN A 112 13.15 2.94 8.82
CA ASN A 112 12.59 4.06 8.08
C ASN A 112 12.35 3.70 6.62
N ALA A 113 11.28 4.25 6.05
CA ALA A 113 10.98 4.08 4.63
C ALA A 113 10.81 5.45 3.99
N SER A 114 11.58 5.70 2.92
CA SER A 114 11.54 6.99 2.21
C SER A 114 11.67 6.85 0.71
N VAL A 115 11.75 5.63 0.18
CA VAL A 115 11.96 5.42 -1.25
C VAL A 115 10.60 5.39 -1.95
N PRO A 116 10.36 6.29 -2.92
CA PRO A 116 9.08 6.31 -3.64
C PRO A 116 8.93 5.11 -4.56
N VAL A 117 7.68 4.73 -4.79
CA VAL A 117 7.34 3.67 -5.74
C VAL A 117 6.29 4.17 -6.72
N LEU A 118 6.32 3.65 -7.94
CA LEU A 118 5.42 4.02 -9.02
C LEU A 118 4.37 2.94 -9.23
N ALA A 119 3.10 3.34 -9.29
CA ALA A 119 1.99 2.46 -9.64
C ALA A 119 1.52 2.84 -11.05
N PRO A 120 2.03 2.19 -12.09
CA PRO A 120 1.79 2.66 -13.47
C PRO A 120 0.37 2.44 -13.96
N ARG A 121 -0.40 1.57 -13.32
CA ARG A 121 -1.79 1.32 -13.73
C ARG A 121 -2.78 2.29 -13.09
N LEU A 122 -2.37 3.03 -12.07
CA LEU A 122 -3.21 4.01 -11.38
C LEU A 122 -2.87 5.40 -11.91
N LYS A 123 -3.89 6.15 -12.31
CA LYS A 123 -3.65 7.42 -13.00
C LYS A 123 -4.13 8.64 -12.23
N SER A 124 -5.18 8.50 -11.45
CA SER A 124 -5.82 9.62 -10.76
C SER A 124 -5.95 9.34 -9.28
N LEU A 125 -5.75 10.36 -8.46
CA LEU A 125 -5.93 10.25 -7.02
C LEU A 125 -7.36 9.87 -6.64
N ASP A 126 -8.32 10.30 -7.44
CA ASP A 126 -9.72 9.97 -7.14
C ASP A 126 -10.01 8.48 -7.26
N GLU A 127 -9.22 7.74 -8.04
CA GLU A 127 -9.42 6.29 -8.17
C GLU A 127 -9.21 5.55 -6.86
N ILE A 128 -8.28 6.02 -6.03
CA ILE A 128 -7.89 5.28 -4.83
C ILE A 128 -8.58 5.75 -3.56
N LYS A 129 -9.33 6.84 -3.60
CA LYS A 129 -10.06 7.32 -2.42
C LYS A 129 -11.14 6.31 -2.03
N GLY A 130 -11.35 6.14 -0.73
CA GLY A 130 -12.33 5.19 -0.24
C GLY A 130 -11.78 3.78 -0.07
N HIS A 131 -10.48 3.65 -0.05
CA HIS A 131 -9.78 2.37 0.16
C HIS A 131 -8.80 2.51 1.32
N SER A 132 -8.01 1.49 1.56
CA SER A 132 -6.97 1.52 2.58
C SER A 132 -5.65 1.08 1.97
N LEU A 133 -4.56 1.53 2.60
CA LEU A 133 -3.20 1.20 2.21
C LEU A 133 -2.62 0.31 3.29
N ILE A 134 -2.16 -0.87 2.92
CA ILE A 134 -1.64 -1.87 3.86
C ILE A 134 -0.17 -2.14 3.56
N ILE A 135 0.61 -2.19 4.63
CA ILE A 135 1.99 -2.66 4.61
C ILE A 135 2.00 -4.01 5.32
N HIS A 136 2.51 -5.03 4.65
CA HIS A 136 2.52 -6.40 5.16
C HIS A 136 3.80 -6.71 5.93
N ALA A 137 3.73 -7.72 6.78
CA ALA A 137 4.89 -8.16 7.55
C ALA A 137 5.95 -8.82 6.66
N GLY A 138 5.52 -9.58 5.65
CA GLY A 138 6.42 -10.23 4.69
C GLY A 138 6.63 -9.38 3.44
N GLY A 139 7.41 -9.93 2.51
CA GLY A 139 7.69 -9.27 1.24
C GLY A 139 6.61 -9.51 0.20
N ASP A 140 7.00 -9.42 -1.06
CA ASP A 140 6.08 -9.67 -2.17
C ASP A 140 6.90 -10.11 -3.39
N ASN A 141 6.71 -11.34 -3.81
CA ASN A 141 7.37 -11.84 -5.02
C ASN A 141 6.49 -11.70 -6.26
N TYR A 142 5.37 -11.00 -6.14
CA TYR A 142 4.43 -10.69 -7.23
C TYR A 142 3.77 -11.93 -7.85
N ALA A 143 3.74 -13.03 -7.11
CA ALA A 143 3.20 -14.30 -7.60
C ALA A 143 2.29 -14.94 -6.55
N GLU A 144 1.64 -16.04 -6.95
CA GLU A 144 0.81 -16.79 -6.02
C GLU A 144 1.56 -17.98 -5.40
N HIS A 145 2.79 -18.19 -5.81
CA HIS A 145 3.62 -19.32 -5.37
C HIS A 145 5.00 -18.82 -4.95
N PRO A 146 5.64 -19.44 -3.96
CA PRO A 146 5.18 -20.58 -3.16
C PRO A 146 4.08 -20.22 -2.15
N ALA A 147 3.84 -18.95 -1.89
CA ALA A 147 2.79 -18.51 -0.99
C ALA A 147 1.80 -17.64 -1.74
N PRO A 148 0.51 -17.67 -1.37
CA PRO A 148 -0.48 -16.82 -2.03
C PRO A 148 -0.22 -15.35 -1.78
N LEU A 149 -0.68 -14.50 -2.71
CA LEU A 149 -0.64 -13.04 -2.59
C LEU A 149 0.77 -12.51 -2.36
N GLY A 150 1.76 -13.12 -3.02
CA GLY A 150 3.15 -12.67 -2.94
C GLY A 150 3.87 -13.03 -1.66
N GLY A 151 3.18 -13.67 -0.70
CA GLY A 151 3.80 -14.05 0.56
C GLY A 151 3.83 -12.95 1.61
N GLY A 152 3.04 -11.88 1.43
CA GLY A 152 3.01 -10.77 2.38
C GLY A 152 2.58 -11.16 3.77
N GLY A 153 1.63 -12.09 3.88
CA GLY A 153 1.17 -12.61 5.16
C GLY A 153 0.46 -11.56 6.00
N ALA A 154 0.80 -11.51 7.28
CA ALA A 154 0.13 -10.64 8.23
C ALA A 154 0.23 -9.17 7.83
N ARG A 155 -0.73 -8.39 8.30
CA ARG A 155 -0.80 -6.94 8.06
C ARG A 155 -0.11 -6.21 9.20
N LEU A 156 0.88 -5.40 8.86
CA LEU A 156 1.74 -4.72 9.83
C LEU A 156 1.26 -3.31 10.12
N ALA A 157 0.93 -2.56 9.09
CA ALA A 157 0.55 -1.16 9.19
C ALA A 157 -0.53 -0.82 8.17
N CYS A 158 -1.30 0.24 8.44
CA CYS A 158 -2.46 0.58 7.64
C CYS A 158 -2.74 2.07 7.69
N GLY A 159 -3.27 2.60 6.60
CA GLY A 159 -3.82 3.95 6.54
C GLY A 159 -5.06 3.99 5.66
N ILE A 160 -5.99 4.90 5.98
CA ILE A 160 -7.21 5.07 5.20
C ILE A 160 -6.96 6.15 4.15
N ILE A 161 -7.31 5.86 2.91
CA ILE A 161 -7.17 6.80 1.79
C ILE A 161 -8.47 7.59 1.66
N GLN A 162 -8.41 8.84 2.01
CA GLN A 162 -9.60 9.70 2.04
C GLN A 162 -9.59 10.73 0.93
#